data_8f988c7bb0d334265251a290d781a537
#
_entry.id   8f988c7bb0d334265251a290d781a537
#
_cell.length_a   1.000
_cell.length_b   1.000
_cell.length_c   1.000
_cell.angle_alpha   90.00
_cell.angle_beta   90.00
_cell.angle_gamma   90.00
#
_symmetry.space_group_name_H-M   'P 1'
#
loop_
_entity.id
_entity.type
_entity.pdbx_description
1 polymer ?
#
loop_
_entity_poly.entity_id
_entity_poly.type
_entity_poly.pdbx_seq_one_letter_code
_entity_poly.pdbx_strand_id
1 'polypeptide(L)'
;MVRHTPVRGVVFSDTHCGSILGLLPPSYKVPDPQSLNLNDAEYEHICRRTLLNKGQAYLWKCWEDEWDWLPEKKLNFAVLNGDGLQGPAKRNSNGLFGLVSPRPSVQASILEQVIVPIRHRFEDFHIVAGTEWHEGEYGEWLAQLAEKTTIDATPYPSGRLVEDMLFLDWEGVLLDIGHDISYFMIYRGTPLEREMNFARIDEALVEGAPDAIIRSHIHTWNLYRNRHGWSLTTPGHMLSIRHARKRTKARGRINDIGLVYLEIYPELKGKEDDYIVVKVRRYNHPKYKAIRREREVPRG
;
A
#
# COMPACT_ATOMS: atom_id res chain seq x y z
N MET A 1 -35.68 -12.33 -3.58
CA MET A 1 -34.22 -12.35 -3.60
C MET A 1 -33.73 -12.13 -2.16
N VAL A 2 -33.05 -13.09 -1.61
CA VAL A 2 -32.36 -12.93 -0.31
C VAL A 2 -31.26 -11.92 -0.54
N ARG A 3 -31.28 -10.80 0.20
CA ARG A 3 -30.18 -9.82 0.15
C ARG A 3 -29.05 -10.34 1.03
N HIS A 4 -28.02 -10.87 0.41
CA HIS A 4 -26.80 -11.24 1.09
C HIS A 4 -26.05 -9.97 1.54
N THR A 5 -25.53 -9.97 2.76
CA THR A 5 -24.73 -8.87 3.29
C THR A 5 -23.27 -9.26 3.16
N PRO A 6 -22.50 -8.64 2.28
CA PRO A 6 -21.10 -9.01 2.12
C PRO A 6 -20.24 -8.60 3.31
N VAL A 7 -19.21 -9.38 3.57
CA VAL A 7 -18.03 -8.93 4.32
C VAL A 7 -17.28 -7.94 3.43
N ARG A 8 -16.93 -6.79 3.97
CA ARG A 8 -16.29 -5.68 3.23
C ARG A 8 -14.91 -5.43 3.75
N GLY A 9 -13.93 -5.41 2.86
CA GLY A 9 -12.55 -5.12 3.21
C GLY A 9 -11.88 -4.16 2.26
N VAL A 10 -10.81 -3.54 2.72
CA VAL A 10 -9.94 -2.69 1.92
C VAL A 10 -8.49 -3.11 2.11
N VAL A 11 -7.75 -3.15 1.01
CA VAL A 11 -6.30 -3.39 1.03
C VAL A 11 -5.60 -2.20 0.36
N PHE A 12 -4.74 -1.55 1.08
CA PHE A 12 -3.87 -0.48 0.60
C PHE A 12 -2.42 -0.76 1.03
N SER A 13 -1.46 -0.19 0.32
CA SER A 13 -0.04 -0.51 0.51
C SER A 13 0.86 0.63 0.06
N ASP A 14 2.16 0.45 0.30
CA ASP A 14 3.21 1.27 -0.31
C ASP A 14 2.99 2.77 -0.08
N THR A 15 2.63 3.16 1.15
CA THR A 15 2.41 4.56 1.50
C THR A 15 3.71 5.34 1.59
N HIS A 16 4.83 4.63 1.83
CA HIS A 16 6.19 5.17 1.91
C HIS A 16 6.26 6.46 2.72
N CYS A 17 5.60 6.48 3.88
CA CYS A 17 5.63 7.61 4.80
C CYS A 17 7.07 7.95 5.18
N GLY A 18 7.44 9.23 5.03
CA GLY A 18 8.83 9.67 5.17
C GLY A 18 9.57 9.90 3.85
N SER A 19 9.04 9.44 2.70
CA SER A 19 9.52 9.81 1.37
C SER A 19 8.92 11.15 0.92
N ILE A 20 9.71 11.95 0.18
CA ILE A 20 9.16 13.14 -0.51
C ILE A 20 8.23 12.78 -1.69
N LEU A 21 8.12 11.50 -2.00
CA LEU A 21 7.26 10.94 -3.05
C LEU A 21 6.14 10.06 -2.51
N GLY A 22 6.12 9.81 -1.20
CA GLY A 22 5.11 9.04 -0.49
C GLY A 22 4.01 9.93 0.11
N LEU A 23 3.09 9.31 0.84
CA LEU A 23 2.02 10.04 1.52
C LEU A 23 2.56 10.94 2.64
N LEU A 24 2.01 12.14 2.67
CA LEU A 24 2.23 13.11 3.75
C LEU A 24 0.94 13.92 3.95
N PRO A 25 0.33 13.91 5.14
CA PRO A 25 -0.86 14.71 5.42
C PRO A 25 -0.58 16.21 5.31
N PRO A 26 -1.46 17.02 4.71
CA PRO A 26 -1.31 18.48 4.68
C PRO A 26 -1.28 19.11 6.06
N SER A 27 -1.98 18.48 7.01
CA SER A 27 -2.07 18.88 8.40
C SER A 27 -0.98 18.27 9.29
N TYR A 28 0.03 17.60 8.68
CA TYR A 28 1.06 16.94 9.47
C TYR A 28 1.74 17.92 10.42
N LYS A 29 1.67 17.59 11.69
CA LYS A 29 2.38 18.29 12.76
C LYS A 29 3.53 17.42 13.21
N VAL A 30 4.73 17.96 13.10
CA VAL A 30 5.91 17.32 13.68
C VAL A 30 5.68 17.24 15.20
N PRO A 31 5.70 16.05 15.79
CA PRO A 31 5.58 15.91 17.24
C PRO A 31 6.68 16.67 17.97
N ASP A 32 6.49 16.83 19.28
CA ASP A 32 7.49 17.50 20.13
C ASP A 32 8.90 16.94 19.88
N PRO A 33 9.90 17.80 19.61
CA PRO A 33 11.26 17.37 19.30
C PRO A 33 11.86 16.46 20.36
N GLN A 34 11.52 16.68 21.64
CA GLN A 34 12.02 15.86 22.74
C GLN A 34 11.46 14.44 22.67
N SER A 35 10.17 14.28 22.32
CA SER A 35 9.53 12.96 22.18
C SER A 35 10.12 12.15 21.02
N LEU A 36 10.66 12.81 20.01
CA LEU A 36 11.29 12.20 18.85
C LEU A 36 12.82 12.15 18.95
N ASN A 37 13.39 12.62 20.06
CA ASN A 37 14.84 12.74 20.28
C ASN A 37 15.54 13.50 19.14
N LEU A 38 15.00 14.68 18.79
CA LEU A 38 15.52 15.55 17.74
C LEU A 38 16.24 16.75 18.38
N ASN A 39 17.36 17.17 17.77
CA ASN A 39 17.92 18.46 18.04
C ASN A 39 17.23 19.57 17.21
N ASP A 40 17.45 20.84 17.59
CA ASP A 40 16.78 21.99 16.95
C ASP A 40 17.00 22.06 15.43
N ALA A 41 18.21 21.74 14.96
CA ALA A 41 18.54 21.76 13.54
C ALA A 41 17.80 20.65 12.76
N GLU A 42 17.70 19.45 13.33
CA GLU A 42 16.91 18.34 12.75
C GLU A 42 15.43 18.70 12.72
N TYR A 43 14.90 19.24 13.83
CA TYR A 43 13.50 19.65 13.90
C TYR A 43 13.16 20.72 12.85
N GLU A 44 13.98 21.78 12.76
CA GLU A 44 13.79 22.83 11.75
C GLU A 44 13.88 22.26 10.31
N HIS A 45 14.83 21.35 10.06
CA HIS A 45 14.97 20.69 8.77
C HIS A 45 13.69 19.89 8.41
N ILE A 46 13.15 19.11 9.37
CA ILE A 46 11.93 18.33 9.16
C ILE A 46 10.75 19.26 8.92
N CYS A 47 10.58 20.32 9.71
CA CYS A 47 9.50 21.30 9.50
C CYS A 47 9.51 21.90 8.10
N ARG A 48 10.67 22.18 7.52
CA ARG A 48 10.79 22.65 6.13
C ARG A 48 10.40 21.57 5.11
N ARG A 49 10.70 20.30 5.40
CA ARG A 49 10.44 19.15 4.51
C ARG A 49 9.00 18.65 4.59
N THR A 50 8.25 19.02 5.61
CA THR A 50 6.83 18.69 5.75
C THR A 50 5.91 19.64 4.98
N LEU A 51 6.46 20.70 4.35
CA LEU A 51 5.72 21.46 3.36
C LEU A 51 5.47 20.58 2.12
N LEU A 52 4.21 20.31 1.83
CA LEU A 52 3.80 19.46 0.72
C LEU A 52 4.36 19.98 -0.61
N ASN A 53 5.07 19.11 -1.32
CA ASN A 53 5.34 19.36 -2.72
C ASN A 53 4.09 19.03 -3.57
N LYS A 54 4.07 19.47 -4.84
CA LYS A 54 2.94 19.27 -5.75
C LYS A 54 2.57 17.79 -5.94
N GLY A 55 3.55 16.89 -5.84
CA GLY A 55 3.33 15.46 -5.97
C GLY A 55 2.63 14.89 -4.73
N GLN A 56 3.11 15.26 -3.56
CA GLN A 56 2.49 14.86 -2.28
C GLN A 56 1.06 15.43 -2.15
N ALA A 57 0.85 16.68 -2.54
CA ALA A 57 -0.50 17.27 -2.56
C ALA A 57 -1.45 16.49 -3.50
N TYR A 58 -0.93 16.02 -4.64
CA TYR A 58 -1.71 15.17 -5.54
C TYR A 58 -2.02 13.79 -4.94
N LEU A 59 -1.02 13.13 -4.32
CA LEU A 59 -1.22 11.85 -3.64
C LEU A 59 -2.23 11.96 -2.52
N TRP A 60 -2.14 13.02 -1.71
CA TRP A 60 -3.08 13.25 -0.62
C TRP A 60 -4.50 13.43 -1.12
N LYS A 61 -4.69 14.19 -2.21
CA LYS A 61 -6.00 14.31 -2.84
C LYS A 61 -6.54 12.97 -3.35
N CYS A 62 -5.69 12.10 -3.91
CA CYS A 62 -6.10 10.75 -4.30
C CYS A 62 -6.53 9.95 -3.07
N TRP A 63 -5.77 10.02 -1.98
CA TRP A 63 -6.07 9.36 -0.71
C TRP A 63 -7.42 9.78 -0.13
N GLU A 64 -7.71 11.08 -0.07
CA GLU A 64 -9.02 11.57 0.38
C GLU A 64 -10.16 11.05 -0.50
N ASP A 65 -10.03 11.14 -1.81
CA ASP A 65 -11.04 10.68 -2.78
C ASP A 65 -11.25 9.14 -2.72
N GLU A 66 -10.25 8.37 -2.35
CA GLU A 66 -10.37 6.92 -2.13
C GLU A 66 -11.30 6.61 -0.97
N TRP A 67 -11.13 7.29 0.15
CA TRP A 67 -11.95 7.09 1.35
C TRP A 67 -13.36 7.62 1.16
N ASP A 68 -13.55 8.68 0.36
CA ASP A 68 -14.88 9.18 -0.03
C ASP A 68 -15.59 8.24 -1.00
N TRP A 69 -14.84 7.51 -1.83
CA TRP A 69 -15.38 6.52 -2.76
C TRP A 69 -15.86 5.24 -2.08
N LEU A 70 -15.26 4.85 -0.95
CA LEU A 70 -15.66 3.68 -0.18
C LEU A 70 -17.06 3.85 0.42
N PRO A 71 -17.81 2.74 0.65
CA PRO A 71 -19.10 2.83 1.30
C PRO A 71 -19.04 3.56 2.64
N GLU A 72 -20.08 4.35 2.97
CA GLU A 72 -20.18 5.03 4.28
C GLU A 72 -20.27 4.04 5.44
N LYS A 73 -20.78 2.81 5.17
CA LYS A 73 -20.85 1.75 6.19
C LYS A 73 -19.45 1.35 6.62
N LYS A 74 -19.32 1.06 7.91
CA LYS A 74 -18.09 0.53 8.49
C LYS A 74 -17.66 -0.74 7.75
N LEU A 75 -16.38 -0.83 7.41
CA LEU A 75 -15.78 -2.00 6.79
C LEU A 75 -15.46 -3.04 7.86
N ASN A 76 -15.51 -4.32 7.51
CA ASN A 76 -15.15 -5.39 8.42
C ASN A 76 -13.64 -5.42 8.67
N PHE A 77 -12.84 -5.19 7.64
CA PHE A 77 -11.39 -5.14 7.80
C PHE A 77 -10.71 -4.13 6.88
N ALA A 78 -9.52 -3.70 7.30
CA ALA A 78 -8.57 -2.99 6.47
C ALA A 78 -7.18 -3.61 6.63
N VAL A 79 -6.39 -3.61 5.56
CA VAL A 79 -5.02 -4.13 5.57
C VAL A 79 -4.08 -3.08 5.00
N LEU A 80 -3.08 -2.67 5.80
CA LEU A 80 -1.87 -2.04 5.30
C LEU A 80 -0.92 -3.15 4.86
N ASN A 81 -0.83 -3.37 3.56
CA ASN A 81 -0.06 -4.48 2.98
C ASN A 81 1.36 -4.04 2.62
N GLY A 82 2.16 -3.72 3.64
CA GLY A 82 3.57 -3.46 3.57
C GLY A 82 4.01 -2.10 3.00
N ASP A 83 5.29 -1.80 3.17
CA ASP A 83 5.97 -0.57 2.78
C ASP A 83 5.22 0.71 3.25
N GLY A 84 4.70 0.65 4.48
CA GLY A 84 4.09 1.79 5.18
C GLY A 84 5.12 2.89 5.45
N LEU A 85 6.34 2.50 5.83
CA LEU A 85 7.48 3.38 6.05
C LEU A 85 8.41 3.39 4.83
N GLN A 86 9.09 4.52 4.62
CA GLN A 86 10.10 4.63 3.54
C GLN A 86 11.40 3.92 3.89
N GLY A 87 11.72 3.81 5.17
CA GLY A 87 12.96 3.25 5.63
C GLY A 87 14.15 4.21 5.57
N PRO A 88 15.36 3.69 5.79
CA PRO A 88 16.57 4.50 5.89
C PRO A 88 17.04 5.06 4.54
N ALA A 89 17.89 6.09 4.60
CA ALA A 89 18.53 6.69 3.44
C ALA A 89 19.58 5.74 2.84
N LYS A 90 19.16 4.81 1.99
CA LYS A 90 20.08 3.90 1.30
C LYS A 90 20.69 4.58 0.07
N ARG A 91 21.93 4.21 -0.26
CA ARG A 91 22.74 4.83 -1.35
C ARG A 91 22.04 4.89 -2.71
N ASN A 92 21.06 4.00 -2.94
CA ASN A 92 20.34 3.87 -4.20
C ASN A 92 18.98 4.59 -4.24
N SER A 93 18.51 5.16 -3.12
CA SER A 93 17.20 5.81 -2.96
C SER A 93 17.25 7.34 -2.96
N ASN A 94 18.15 7.97 -3.74
CA ASN A 94 18.45 9.40 -3.71
C ASN A 94 19.05 9.89 -2.37
N GLY A 95 19.45 8.99 -1.49
CA GLY A 95 20.00 9.33 -0.17
C GLY A 95 19.04 10.21 0.64
N LEU A 96 19.59 11.07 1.49
CA LEU A 96 18.82 11.99 2.34
C LEU A 96 17.92 12.97 1.57
N PHE A 97 18.25 13.29 0.31
CA PHE A 97 17.46 14.22 -0.50
C PHE A 97 16.08 13.69 -0.87
N GLY A 98 15.91 12.36 -0.87
CA GLY A 98 14.65 11.70 -1.17
C GLY A 98 13.72 11.53 0.04
N LEU A 99 14.15 11.93 1.24
CA LEU A 99 13.42 11.74 2.48
C LEU A 99 12.92 13.07 3.07
N VAL A 100 11.75 13.00 3.72
CA VAL A 100 11.29 14.02 4.67
C VAL A 100 12.18 13.95 5.90
N SER A 101 12.41 12.75 6.42
CA SER A 101 13.34 12.48 7.51
C SER A 101 13.87 11.05 7.41
N PRO A 102 15.17 10.81 7.75
CA PRO A 102 15.69 9.45 7.91
C PRO A 102 15.35 8.84 9.30
N ARG A 103 14.75 9.62 10.20
CA ARG A 103 14.40 9.14 11.55
C ARG A 103 13.18 8.23 11.49
N PRO A 104 13.26 6.99 11.99
CA PRO A 104 12.13 6.07 11.98
C PRO A 104 10.95 6.60 12.80
N SER A 105 11.19 7.26 13.94
CA SER A 105 10.15 7.89 14.77
C SER A 105 9.33 8.95 14.00
N VAL A 106 9.98 9.73 13.15
CA VAL A 106 9.29 10.72 12.30
C VAL A 106 8.47 10.04 11.22
N GLN A 107 9.02 9.01 10.58
CA GLN A 107 8.28 8.25 9.56
C GLN A 107 7.06 7.56 10.16
N ALA A 108 7.21 6.92 11.32
CA ALA A 108 6.11 6.32 12.06
C ALA A 108 5.04 7.36 12.46
N SER A 109 5.44 8.57 12.90
CA SER A 109 4.48 9.62 13.23
C SER A 109 3.73 10.16 12.01
N ILE A 110 4.35 10.15 10.82
CA ILE A 110 3.65 10.49 9.57
C ILE A 110 2.61 9.42 9.26
N LEU A 111 2.98 8.13 9.33
CA LEU A 111 2.07 7.02 9.08
C LEU A 111 0.90 7.02 10.08
N GLU A 112 1.16 7.28 11.36
CA GLU A 112 0.12 7.45 12.37
C GLU A 112 -0.91 8.51 11.95
N GLN A 113 -0.45 9.69 11.53
CA GLN A 113 -1.33 10.77 11.08
C GLN A 113 -2.03 10.50 9.74
N VAL A 114 -1.56 9.53 8.97
CA VAL A 114 -2.28 8.99 7.80
C VAL A 114 -3.40 8.05 8.22
N ILE A 115 -3.15 7.16 9.20
CA ILE A 115 -4.08 6.09 9.58
C ILE A 115 -5.16 6.57 10.54
N VAL A 116 -4.81 7.36 11.56
CA VAL A 116 -5.73 7.78 12.63
C VAL A 116 -7.05 8.38 12.11
N PRO A 117 -7.05 9.27 11.10
CA PRO A 117 -8.29 9.85 10.59
C PRO A 117 -9.27 8.83 9.99
N ILE A 118 -8.77 7.70 9.51
CA ILE A 118 -9.56 6.67 8.83
C ILE A 118 -9.83 5.44 9.70
N ARG A 119 -9.14 5.28 10.84
CA ARG A 119 -9.22 4.09 11.70
C ARG A 119 -10.65 3.73 12.11
N HIS A 120 -11.49 4.72 12.32
CA HIS A 120 -12.89 4.52 12.71
C HIS A 120 -13.75 3.88 11.60
N ARG A 121 -13.26 3.83 10.35
CA ARG A 121 -13.97 3.31 9.18
C ARG A 121 -13.99 1.78 9.11
N PHE A 122 -13.19 1.06 9.90
CA PHE A 122 -13.07 -0.40 9.87
C PHE A 122 -13.05 -1.00 11.27
N GLU A 123 -13.50 -2.25 11.37
CA GLU A 123 -13.51 -3.03 12.61
C GLU A 123 -12.09 -3.52 12.92
N ASP A 124 -11.58 -4.40 12.07
CA ASP A 124 -10.24 -4.95 12.17
C ASP A 124 -9.25 -4.19 11.31
N PHE A 125 -8.05 -3.99 11.84
CA PHE A 125 -6.94 -3.39 11.11
C PHE A 125 -5.70 -4.27 11.22
N HIS A 126 -5.26 -4.80 10.10
CA HIS A 126 -4.08 -5.66 10.01
C HIS A 126 -2.93 -4.93 9.33
N ILE A 127 -1.72 -5.20 9.79
CA ILE A 127 -0.49 -4.67 9.21
C ILE A 127 0.37 -5.85 8.79
N VAL A 128 0.62 -5.95 7.50
CA VAL A 128 1.59 -6.86 6.89
C VAL A 128 2.91 -6.12 6.77
N ALA A 129 4.01 -6.78 7.09
CA ALA A 129 5.35 -6.20 6.93
C ALA A 129 5.67 -5.96 5.45
N GLY A 130 6.36 -4.87 5.18
CA GLY A 130 6.88 -4.55 3.86
C GLY A 130 8.23 -5.21 3.57
N THR A 131 8.90 -4.71 2.53
CA THR A 131 10.21 -5.23 2.16
C THR A 131 11.25 -4.96 3.25
N GLU A 132 12.19 -5.88 3.40
CA GLU A 132 13.36 -5.70 4.27
C GLU A 132 14.16 -4.44 3.90
N TRP A 133 14.08 -4.02 2.63
CA TRP A 133 14.70 -2.79 2.14
C TRP A 133 14.12 -1.53 2.77
N HIS A 134 12.83 -1.47 3.02
CA HIS A 134 12.11 -0.34 3.58
C HIS A 134 11.89 -0.49 5.09
N GLU A 135 11.39 -1.60 5.52
CA GLU A 135 10.92 -1.81 6.90
C GLU A 135 11.84 -2.69 7.75
N GLY A 136 12.82 -3.42 7.18
CA GLY A 136 13.66 -4.35 7.95
C GLY A 136 14.34 -3.72 9.16
N GLU A 137 15.03 -2.60 8.98
CA GLU A 137 15.64 -1.86 10.10
C GLU A 137 14.62 -1.04 10.92
N TYR A 138 13.41 -0.82 10.38
CA TYR A 138 12.36 0.01 10.95
C TYR A 138 11.16 -0.79 11.45
N GLY A 139 11.20 -2.12 11.34
CA GLY A 139 10.11 -3.02 11.73
C GLY A 139 9.70 -2.87 13.18
N GLU A 140 10.66 -2.62 14.10
CA GLU A 140 10.35 -2.34 15.51
C GLU A 140 9.48 -1.08 15.67
N TRP A 141 9.74 -0.05 14.90
CA TRP A 141 8.93 1.19 14.92
C TRP A 141 7.53 0.99 14.35
N LEU A 142 7.40 0.12 13.35
CA LEU A 142 6.10 -0.26 12.82
C LEU A 142 5.30 -1.07 13.86
N ALA A 143 5.96 -2.01 14.56
CA ALA A 143 5.35 -2.77 15.64
C ALA A 143 4.90 -1.87 16.80
N GLN A 144 5.76 -0.94 17.26
CA GLN A 144 5.41 0.04 18.28
C GLN A 144 4.25 0.96 17.85
N LEU A 145 4.18 1.30 16.56
CA LEU A 145 3.06 2.07 16.01
C LEU A 145 1.77 1.25 16.07
N ALA A 146 1.83 -0.03 15.73
CA ALA A 146 0.70 -0.94 15.75
C ALA A 146 0.09 -1.13 17.15
N GLU A 147 0.93 -1.05 18.21
CA GLU A 147 0.51 -1.14 19.62
C GLU A 147 -0.23 0.11 20.13
N LYS A 148 -0.12 1.25 19.42
CA LYS A 148 -0.80 2.48 19.87
C LYS A 148 -2.31 2.31 19.83
N THR A 149 -2.98 2.76 20.89
CA THR A 149 -4.45 2.76 21.00
C THR A 149 -5.14 3.58 19.90
N THR A 150 -4.41 4.53 19.29
CA THR A 150 -4.89 5.33 18.16
C THR A 150 -4.91 4.53 16.84
N ILE A 151 -4.06 3.52 16.73
CA ILE A 151 -3.96 2.60 15.59
C ILE A 151 -4.75 1.34 15.88
N ASP A 152 -4.60 0.77 17.09
CA ASP A 152 -5.35 -0.39 17.56
C ASP A 152 -5.37 -1.51 16.51
N ALA A 153 -4.17 -1.96 16.13
CA ALA A 153 -4.03 -3.01 15.15
C ALA A 153 -4.52 -4.35 15.72
N THR A 154 -5.20 -5.11 14.89
CA THR A 154 -5.73 -6.43 15.25
C THR A 154 -4.59 -7.45 15.33
N PRO A 155 -4.42 -8.14 16.47
CA PRO A 155 -3.34 -9.10 16.62
C PRO A 155 -3.54 -10.34 15.73
N TYR A 156 -2.42 -10.87 15.25
CA TYR A 156 -2.36 -12.17 14.58
C TYR A 156 -2.50 -13.33 15.59
N PRO A 157 -2.78 -14.56 15.16
CA PRO A 157 -2.82 -15.73 16.04
C PRO A 157 -1.53 -15.95 16.83
N SER A 158 -0.40 -15.47 16.33
CA SER A 158 0.90 -15.47 17.03
C SER A 158 0.97 -14.51 18.23
N GLY A 159 -0.01 -13.60 18.35
CA GLY A 159 0.00 -12.49 19.29
C GLY A 159 0.78 -11.25 18.80
N ARG A 160 1.43 -11.32 17.66
CA ARG A 160 2.09 -10.15 17.02
C ARG A 160 1.07 -9.25 16.37
N LEU A 161 1.42 -7.98 16.17
CA LEU A 161 0.59 -6.98 15.48
C LEU A 161 1.05 -6.70 14.04
N VAL A 162 2.22 -7.23 13.68
CA VAL A 162 2.82 -7.16 12.34
C VAL A 162 3.41 -8.52 11.99
N GLU A 163 3.08 -9.04 10.83
CA GLU A 163 3.58 -10.31 10.30
C GLU A 163 3.88 -10.19 8.80
N ASP A 164 4.67 -11.10 8.26
CA ASP A 164 5.04 -11.10 6.83
C ASP A 164 3.87 -11.51 5.92
N MET A 165 2.95 -12.30 6.46
CA MET A 165 1.79 -12.85 5.74
C MET A 165 0.54 -12.79 6.61
N LEU A 166 -0.59 -12.49 5.99
CA LEU A 166 -1.89 -12.50 6.63
C LEU A 166 -2.81 -13.49 5.91
N PHE A 167 -3.32 -14.44 6.67
CA PHE A 167 -4.37 -15.35 6.22
C PHE A 167 -5.67 -14.99 6.92
N LEU A 168 -6.65 -14.52 6.17
CA LEU A 168 -7.98 -14.18 6.68
C LEU A 168 -9.00 -15.17 6.14
N ASP A 169 -9.64 -15.89 7.04
CA ASP A 169 -10.76 -16.77 6.73
C ASP A 169 -12.08 -16.10 7.14
N TRP A 170 -12.93 -15.85 6.17
CA TRP A 170 -14.28 -15.35 6.37
C TRP A 170 -15.29 -16.45 6.01
N GLU A 171 -15.69 -17.23 7.02
CA GLU A 171 -16.68 -18.31 6.88
C GLU A 171 -16.34 -19.29 5.73
N GLY A 172 -15.06 -19.65 5.62
CA GLY A 172 -14.54 -20.57 4.61
C GLY A 172 -14.06 -19.91 3.32
N VAL A 173 -14.09 -18.58 3.20
CA VAL A 173 -13.43 -17.85 2.11
C VAL A 173 -12.07 -17.36 2.61
N LEU A 174 -11.00 -17.97 2.14
CA LEU A 174 -9.63 -17.73 2.57
C LEU A 174 -8.93 -16.71 1.68
N LEU A 175 -8.43 -15.62 2.30
CA LEU A 175 -7.57 -14.64 1.66
C LEU A 175 -6.13 -14.86 2.12
N ASP A 176 -5.19 -14.89 1.18
CA ASP A 176 -3.75 -14.91 1.38
C ASP A 176 -3.18 -13.54 0.98
N ILE A 177 -2.75 -12.77 1.97
CA ILE A 177 -2.29 -11.38 1.79
C ILE A 177 -0.83 -11.27 2.22
N GLY A 178 0.05 -10.87 1.30
CA GLY A 178 1.46 -10.65 1.54
C GLY A 178 1.98 -9.48 0.72
N HIS A 179 3.08 -8.87 1.14
CA HIS A 179 3.59 -7.70 0.46
C HIS A 179 4.36 -8.07 -0.81
N ASP A 180 5.30 -8.99 -0.69
CA ASP A 180 6.21 -9.34 -1.77
C ASP A 180 5.53 -10.15 -2.89
N ILE A 181 5.91 -9.85 -4.10
CA ILE A 181 5.63 -10.66 -5.29
C ILE A 181 6.90 -10.80 -6.12
N SER A 182 7.09 -11.96 -6.72
CA SER A 182 8.19 -12.16 -7.65
C SER A 182 8.14 -11.18 -8.83
N TYR A 183 9.32 -10.78 -9.32
CA TYR A 183 9.45 -9.80 -10.40
C TYR A 183 8.56 -10.10 -11.59
N PHE A 184 7.96 -9.05 -12.16
CA PHE A 184 7.22 -9.14 -13.41
C PHE A 184 8.10 -9.56 -14.56
N MET A 185 7.69 -10.62 -15.21
CA MET A 185 8.12 -10.95 -16.55
C MET A 185 7.41 -10.04 -17.58
N ILE A 186 7.70 -10.25 -18.87
CA ILE A 186 7.07 -9.54 -19.99
C ILE A 186 5.54 -9.60 -19.90
N TYR A 187 5.00 -10.73 -19.44
CA TYR A 187 3.58 -10.93 -19.21
C TYR A 187 3.24 -10.69 -17.74
N ARG A 188 2.44 -9.66 -17.47
CA ARG A 188 2.11 -9.21 -16.11
C ARG A 188 1.29 -10.22 -15.30
N GLY A 189 0.56 -11.10 -15.96
CA GLY A 189 -0.24 -12.15 -15.32
C GLY A 189 0.58 -13.36 -14.84
N THR A 190 1.74 -13.62 -15.42
CA THR A 190 2.54 -14.81 -15.12
C THR A 190 2.93 -14.93 -13.63
N PRO A 191 3.41 -13.87 -12.95
CA PRO A 191 3.68 -13.96 -11.52
C PRO A 191 2.45 -14.29 -10.69
N LEU A 192 1.30 -13.69 -11.01
CA LEU A 192 0.04 -13.92 -10.32
C LEU A 192 -0.46 -15.36 -10.49
N GLU A 193 -0.38 -15.90 -11.70
CA GLU A 193 -0.71 -17.28 -11.98
C GLU A 193 0.23 -18.24 -11.23
N ARG A 194 1.50 -17.92 -11.17
CA ARG A 194 2.51 -18.70 -10.45
C ARG A 194 2.25 -18.72 -8.94
N GLU A 195 1.97 -17.57 -8.31
CA GLU A 195 1.59 -17.48 -6.90
C GLU A 195 0.40 -18.38 -6.59
N MET A 196 -0.62 -18.35 -7.45
CA MET A 196 -1.81 -19.18 -7.33
C MET A 196 -1.51 -20.67 -7.40
N ASN A 197 -0.58 -21.07 -8.27
CA ASN A 197 -0.19 -22.46 -8.42
C ASN A 197 0.66 -22.93 -7.23
N PHE A 198 1.57 -22.11 -6.73
CA PHE A 198 2.39 -22.44 -5.57
C PHE A 198 1.57 -22.52 -4.28
N ALA A 199 0.69 -21.57 -4.03
CA ALA A 199 -0.18 -21.61 -2.85
C ALA A 199 -1.05 -22.87 -2.74
N ARG A 200 -1.26 -23.56 -3.87
CA ARG A 200 -1.96 -24.87 -3.91
C ARG A 200 -1.05 -26.06 -3.69
N ILE A 201 0.22 -25.92 -4.04
CA ILE A 201 1.23 -26.97 -3.85
C ILE A 201 1.69 -26.96 -2.39
N ASP A 202 1.80 -25.76 -1.80
CA ASP A 202 2.26 -25.52 -0.43
C ASP A 202 1.07 -25.49 0.56
N GLU A 203 0.07 -26.39 0.41
CA GLU A 203 -1.02 -26.59 1.39
C GLU A 203 -0.53 -26.82 2.82
N ALA A 204 0.78 -27.00 3.00
CA ALA A 204 1.43 -27.17 4.30
C ALA A 204 1.46 -25.88 5.16
N LEU A 205 1.21 -24.69 4.58
CA LEU A 205 1.28 -23.42 5.29
C LEU A 205 -0.05 -22.99 5.93
N VAL A 206 -1.18 -23.37 5.31
CA VAL A 206 -2.53 -23.02 5.80
C VAL A 206 -3.51 -24.16 5.47
N GLU A 207 -4.46 -24.39 6.34
CA GLU A 207 -5.55 -25.33 6.05
C GLU A 207 -6.40 -24.87 4.86
N GLY A 208 -6.16 -25.47 3.69
CA GLY A 208 -6.90 -25.19 2.46
C GLY A 208 -6.19 -24.25 1.49
N ALA A 209 -6.61 -24.31 0.23
CA ALA A 209 -6.12 -23.43 -0.81
C ALA A 209 -6.81 -22.06 -0.73
N PRO A 210 -6.06 -20.93 -0.82
CA PRO A 210 -6.66 -19.61 -0.79
C PRO A 210 -7.60 -19.36 -1.97
N ASP A 211 -8.71 -18.69 -1.70
CA ASP A 211 -9.67 -18.23 -2.71
C ASP A 211 -9.17 -16.96 -3.41
N ALA A 212 -8.42 -16.12 -2.69
CA ALA A 212 -7.79 -14.94 -3.27
C ALA A 212 -6.38 -14.73 -2.72
N ILE A 213 -5.45 -14.40 -3.60
CA ILE A 213 -4.06 -14.04 -3.29
C ILE A 213 -3.87 -12.56 -3.60
N ILE A 214 -3.42 -11.80 -2.61
CA ILE A 214 -3.24 -10.34 -2.71
C ILE A 214 -1.78 -10.01 -2.42
N ARG A 215 -1.12 -9.36 -3.37
CA ARG A 215 0.28 -8.94 -3.28
C ARG A 215 0.40 -7.44 -3.56
N SER A 216 1.54 -6.84 -3.18
CA SER A 216 1.81 -5.40 -3.32
C SER A 216 3.19 -5.12 -3.94
N HIS A 217 4.00 -4.25 -3.39
CA HIS A 217 5.40 -3.95 -3.70
C HIS A 217 5.68 -3.32 -5.09
N ILE A 218 5.00 -3.76 -6.11
CA ILE A 218 5.28 -3.34 -7.49
C ILE A 218 4.50 -2.10 -7.93
N HIS A 219 3.64 -1.58 -7.05
CA HIS A 219 2.79 -0.41 -7.27
C HIS A 219 2.04 -0.43 -8.60
N THR A 220 1.60 -1.61 -9.04
CA THR A 220 0.90 -1.75 -10.32
C THR A 220 -0.28 -2.67 -10.15
N TRP A 221 -1.45 -2.18 -10.47
CA TRP A 221 -2.68 -2.97 -10.46
C TRP A 221 -2.66 -4.03 -11.55
N ASN A 222 -2.88 -5.26 -11.15
CA ASN A 222 -3.24 -6.36 -12.02
C ASN A 222 -4.22 -7.29 -11.32
N LEU A 223 -5.05 -7.93 -12.09
CA LEU A 223 -5.97 -8.97 -11.65
C LEU A 223 -5.86 -10.15 -12.59
N TYR A 224 -5.64 -11.31 -12.02
CA TYR A 224 -5.71 -12.60 -12.70
C TYR A 224 -6.79 -13.45 -12.02
N ARG A 225 -7.62 -14.10 -12.80
CA ARG A 225 -8.66 -15.01 -12.32
C ARG A 225 -8.65 -16.28 -13.15
N ASN A 226 -8.75 -17.41 -12.49
CA ASN A 226 -8.98 -18.69 -13.13
C ASN A 226 -10.03 -19.47 -12.35
N ARG A 227 -10.25 -20.75 -12.70
CA ARG A 227 -11.19 -21.65 -12.02
C ARG A 227 -10.86 -21.86 -10.54
N HIS A 228 -9.74 -21.44 -10.08
CA HIS A 228 -9.24 -21.69 -8.73
C HIS A 228 -9.36 -20.49 -7.78
N GLY A 229 -9.64 -19.31 -8.30
CA GLY A 229 -9.79 -18.11 -7.50
C GLY A 229 -9.18 -16.86 -8.15
N TRP A 230 -8.84 -15.89 -7.33
CA TRP A 230 -8.32 -14.59 -7.74
C TRP A 230 -6.86 -14.43 -7.29
N SER A 231 -6.04 -13.83 -8.11
CA SER A 231 -4.73 -13.35 -7.72
C SER A 231 -4.56 -11.92 -8.21
N LEU A 232 -4.14 -11.01 -7.35
CA LEU A 232 -4.06 -9.60 -7.70
C LEU A 232 -2.85 -8.91 -7.08
N THR A 233 -2.43 -7.80 -7.70
CA THR A 233 -1.51 -6.86 -7.10
C THR A 233 -2.18 -5.52 -6.86
N THR A 234 -1.87 -4.88 -5.74
CA THR A 234 -2.45 -3.58 -5.39
C THR A 234 -1.72 -2.43 -6.10
N PRO A 235 -2.41 -1.32 -6.36
CA PRO A 235 -1.73 -0.05 -6.57
C PRO A 235 -1.00 0.36 -5.28
N GLY A 236 -0.09 1.33 -5.37
CA GLY A 236 0.59 1.90 -4.21
C GLY A 236 0.31 3.40 -4.06
N HIS A 237 0.81 4.00 -2.97
CA HIS A 237 0.65 5.43 -2.70
C HIS A 237 1.98 6.19 -2.81
N MET A 238 2.81 5.80 -3.76
CA MET A 238 4.09 6.44 -4.02
C MET A 238 4.21 6.88 -5.48
N LEU A 239 4.73 8.08 -5.71
CA LEU A 239 5.05 8.56 -7.06
C LEU A 239 6.32 7.92 -7.60
N SER A 240 6.35 7.62 -8.89
CA SER A 240 7.52 7.07 -9.55
C SER A 240 8.67 8.06 -9.60
N ILE A 241 9.87 7.64 -9.21
CA ILE A 241 11.09 8.42 -9.33
C ILE A 241 11.56 8.45 -10.78
N ARG A 242 11.95 9.64 -11.26
CA ARG A 242 12.50 9.82 -12.62
C ARG A 242 13.74 8.94 -12.88
N HIS A 243 14.51 8.60 -11.83
CA HIS A 243 15.70 7.75 -11.92
C HIS A 243 15.42 6.25 -12.03
N ALA A 244 14.34 5.76 -11.44
CA ALA A 244 13.91 4.37 -11.62
C ALA A 244 13.62 4.07 -13.10
N ARG A 245 13.07 5.06 -13.84
CA ARG A 245 12.87 4.97 -15.28
C ARG A 245 14.15 4.81 -16.09
N LYS A 246 15.28 5.39 -15.67
CA LYS A 246 16.57 5.26 -16.38
C LYS A 246 17.23 3.90 -16.16
N ARG A 247 17.08 3.31 -14.96
CA ARG A 247 17.72 2.03 -14.60
C ARG A 247 17.01 0.82 -15.20
N THR A 248 15.70 0.82 -15.26
CA THR A 248 14.97 -0.38 -15.63
C THR A 248 14.86 -0.61 -17.13
N LYS A 249 15.35 0.31 -18.00
CA LYS A 249 15.15 0.26 -19.46
C LYS A 249 13.73 -0.17 -19.88
N ALA A 250 12.86 -0.44 -18.92
CA ALA A 250 11.50 -0.87 -19.10
C ALA A 250 10.65 0.35 -19.42
N ARG A 251 10.39 0.58 -20.69
CA ARG A 251 9.29 1.45 -21.11
C ARG A 251 8.02 0.94 -20.44
N GLY A 252 7.48 1.68 -19.49
CA GLY A 252 6.09 1.49 -19.08
C GLY A 252 5.79 1.13 -17.64
N ARG A 253 6.72 1.17 -16.69
CA ARG A 253 6.36 1.11 -15.27
C ARG A 253 6.05 2.51 -14.77
N ILE A 254 4.80 2.90 -14.87
CA ILE A 254 4.23 4.03 -14.14
C ILE A 254 3.50 3.39 -12.97
N ASN A 255 3.77 3.83 -11.76
CA ASN A 255 3.02 3.38 -10.59
C ASN A 255 1.54 3.70 -10.80
N ASP A 256 0.69 2.75 -10.51
CA ASP A 256 -0.72 3.01 -10.29
C ASP A 256 -0.87 3.53 -8.85
N ILE A 257 -1.70 4.53 -8.65
CA ILE A 257 -2.02 5.09 -7.33
C ILE A 257 -3.42 4.63 -6.99
N GLY A 258 -3.63 4.16 -5.75
CA GLY A 258 -4.96 3.73 -5.36
C GLY A 258 -5.00 2.60 -4.33
N LEU A 259 -6.19 2.07 -4.12
CA LEU A 259 -6.47 0.96 -3.21
C LEU A 259 -7.42 -0.06 -3.84
N VAL A 260 -7.51 -1.23 -3.20
CA VAL A 260 -8.42 -2.32 -3.56
C VAL A 260 -9.51 -2.43 -2.51
N TYR A 261 -10.75 -2.53 -2.97
CA TYR A 261 -11.92 -2.81 -2.15
C TYR A 261 -12.50 -4.18 -2.50
N LEU A 262 -12.86 -4.94 -1.49
CA LEU A 262 -13.37 -6.31 -1.59
C LEU A 262 -14.78 -6.39 -1.01
N GLU A 263 -15.67 -7.10 -1.71
CA GLU A 263 -16.93 -7.62 -1.16
C GLU A 263 -16.89 -9.14 -1.23
N ILE A 264 -17.04 -9.80 -0.10
CA ILE A 264 -16.95 -11.26 0.02
C ILE A 264 -18.32 -11.76 0.45
N TYR A 265 -18.83 -12.77 -0.24
CA TYR A 265 -20.11 -13.43 -0.02
C TYR A 265 -19.88 -14.91 0.31
N PRO A 266 -19.52 -15.27 1.55
CA PRO A 266 -19.17 -16.65 1.89
C PRO A 266 -20.26 -17.67 1.53
N GLU A 267 -21.52 -17.28 1.71
CA GLU A 267 -22.68 -18.12 1.42
C GLU A 267 -22.88 -18.46 -0.06
N LEU A 268 -22.19 -17.75 -0.97
CA LEU A 268 -22.20 -18.00 -2.41
C LEU A 268 -21.05 -18.90 -2.85
N LYS A 269 -20.06 -19.16 -2.01
CA LYS A 269 -18.93 -20.04 -2.34
C LYS A 269 -19.43 -21.44 -2.71
N GLY A 270 -18.99 -21.92 -3.87
CA GLY A 270 -19.42 -23.19 -4.45
C GLY A 270 -20.79 -23.16 -5.12
N LYS A 271 -21.53 -22.06 -5.10
CA LYS A 271 -22.81 -21.86 -5.77
C LYS A 271 -22.70 -20.89 -6.94
N GLU A 272 -21.91 -19.85 -6.79
CA GLU A 272 -21.68 -18.81 -7.78
C GLU A 272 -20.19 -18.54 -7.93
N ASP A 273 -19.77 -18.20 -9.14
CA ASP A 273 -18.36 -17.90 -9.41
C ASP A 273 -17.94 -16.54 -8.83
N ASP A 274 -18.86 -15.61 -8.60
CA ASP A 274 -18.60 -14.23 -8.18
C ASP A 274 -18.84 -14.00 -6.68
N TYR A 275 -18.44 -14.96 -5.83
CA TYR A 275 -18.52 -14.83 -4.38
C TYR A 275 -17.44 -13.89 -3.79
N ILE A 276 -16.46 -13.47 -4.58
CA ILE A 276 -15.54 -12.36 -4.26
C ILE A 276 -15.64 -11.32 -5.37
N VAL A 277 -16.03 -10.10 -5.01
CA VAL A 277 -16.08 -8.96 -5.92
C VAL A 277 -14.91 -8.04 -5.61
N VAL A 278 -14.02 -7.88 -6.59
CA VAL A 278 -12.83 -7.03 -6.48
C VAL A 278 -13.07 -5.72 -7.21
N LYS A 279 -12.98 -4.61 -6.49
CA LYS A 279 -13.06 -3.27 -7.07
C LYS A 279 -11.76 -2.51 -6.77
N VAL A 280 -11.32 -1.71 -7.70
CA VAL A 280 -10.11 -0.89 -7.53
C VAL A 280 -10.44 0.58 -7.77
N ARG A 281 -10.05 1.45 -6.83
CA ARG A 281 -9.98 2.88 -7.08
C ARG A 281 -8.56 3.19 -7.53
N ARG A 282 -8.42 3.75 -8.74
CA ARG A 282 -7.09 3.93 -9.34
C ARG A 282 -6.98 5.29 -10.03
N TYR A 283 -5.85 5.95 -9.82
CA TYR A 283 -5.53 7.23 -10.43
C TYR A 283 -4.31 7.12 -11.33
N ASN A 284 -4.31 7.95 -12.36
CA ASN A 284 -3.17 8.07 -13.25
C ASN A 284 -2.04 8.86 -12.58
N HIS A 285 -0.82 8.40 -12.76
CA HIS A 285 0.35 9.20 -12.39
C HIS A 285 0.34 10.54 -13.13
N PRO A 286 0.69 11.67 -12.46
CA PRO A 286 0.77 12.96 -13.12
C PRO A 286 1.62 12.92 -14.39
N LYS A 287 1.05 13.38 -15.50
CA LYS A 287 1.75 13.37 -16.79
C LYS A 287 2.81 14.48 -16.83
N TYR A 288 4.00 14.15 -17.29
CA TYR A 288 5.00 15.17 -17.61
C TYR A 288 4.57 15.91 -18.88
N LYS A 289 4.60 17.24 -18.82
CA LYS A 289 4.41 18.06 -20.03
C LYS A 289 5.60 17.88 -20.96
N ALA A 290 5.36 17.55 -22.21
CA ALA A 290 6.38 17.59 -23.25
C ALA A 290 6.76 19.05 -23.55
N ILE A 291 8.04 19.32 -23.72
CA ILE A 291 8.48 20.61 -24.29
C ILE A 291 8.16 20.54 -25.78
N ARG A 292 7.10 21.22 -26.19
CA ARG A 292 6.77 21.38 -27.61
C ARG A 292 7.66 22.50 -28.15
N ARG A 293 8.45 22.17 -29.15
CA ARG A 293 9.15 23.16 -29.98
C ARG A 293 8.42 23.21 -31.29
N GLU A 294 7.85 24.36 -31.62
CA GLU A 294 7.36 24.64 -32.97
C GLU A 294 8.57 24.89 -33.87
N ARG A 295 8.61 24.25 -35.03
CA ARG A 295 9.56 24.62 -36.07
C ARG A 295 9.10 25.96 -36.65
N GLU A 296 9.95 26.96 -36.61
CA GLU A 296 9.74 28.14 -37.47
C GLU A 296 9.79 27.64 -38.91
N VAL A 297 8.64 27.70 -39.55
CA VAL A 297 8.56 27.49 -41.01
C VAL A 297 9.08 28.76 -41.63
N PRO A 298 10.20 28.71 -42.39
CA PRO A 298 10.65 29.92 -43.11
C PRO A 298 9.51 30.36 -43.99
N ARG A 299 9.06 31.59 -43.82
CA ARG A 299 8.16 32.22 -44.78
C ARG A 299 9.00 32.48 -46.03
N GLY A 300 8.74 31.68 -47.07
CA GLY A 300 9.31 31.89 -48.40
C GLY A 300 8.76 33.17 -49.04
#